data_fcf44eebbc516ffdcfef4636b32d563e
#
_entry.id   fcf44eebbc516ffdcfef4636b32d563e
#
_cell.length_a   1.000
_cell.length_b   1.000
_cell.length_c   1.000
_cell.angle_alpha   90.00
_cell.angle_beta   90.00
_cell.angle_gamma   90.00
#
_symmetry.space_group_name_H-M   'P 1'
#
loop_
_entity.id
_entity.type
_entity.pdbx_description
1 polymer ?
#
loop_
_entity_poly.entity_id
_entity_poly.type
_entity_poly.pdbx_seq_one_letter_code
_entity_poly.pdbx_strand_id
1 'polypeptide(L)'
;RDSAKLAFEEASASGSLLGGKKISVLEADSTCVDSAAATAAAEGLISQGVAAIMGADCSGVTGAIASNVAVPNGVVMISPSATSPGLTTLDDKGYFFRTAPSDARGGQILADITKDRKVKSVAITYTNNDYGKGLADVYEAAVKAHGIKVTTVTAHEDGKADYSSEVATLAS
;
A
#
# COMPACT_ATOMS: atom_id res chain seq x y z
N ARG A 1 -2.60 2.43 -14.15
CA ARG A 1 -2.82 3.73 -14.82
C ARG A 1 -3.87 3.61 -15.93
N ASP A 2 -3.65 2.77 -16.93
CA ASP A 2 -4.50 2.72 -18.14
C ASP A 2 -5.92 2.26 -17.86
N SER A 3 -6.13 1.29 -16.95
CA SER A 3 -7.48 0.87 -16.51
C SER A 3 -8.26 2.00 -15.83
N ALA A 4 -7.59 2.86 -15.06
CA ALA A 4 -8.24 4.02 -14.44
C ALA A 4 -8.65 5.05 -15.49
N LYS A 5 -7.79 5.32 -16.47
CA LYS A 5 -8.11 6.21 -17.59
C LYS A 5 -9.34 5.71 -18.37
N LEU A 6 -9.35 4.43 -18.72
CA LEU A 6 -10.49 3.81 -19.40
C LEU A 6 -11.79 4.00 -18.59
N ALA A 7 -11.76 3.73 -17.28
CA ALA A 7 -12.93 3.91 -16.43
C ALA A 7 -13.42 5.38 -16.38
N PHE A 8 -12.49 6.35 -16.37
CA PHE A 8 -12.84 7.78 -16.42
C PHE A 8 -13.41 8.20 -17.78
N GLU A 9 -12.88 7.65 -18.86
CA GLU A 9 -13.40 7.87 -20.21
C GLU A 9 -14.80 7.29 -20.37
N GLU A 10 -15.05 6.05 -19.93
CA GLU A 10 -16.36 5.41 -19.93
C GLU A 10 -17.38 6.18 -19.07
N ALA A 11 -17.00 6.57 -17.86
CA ALA A 11 -17.84 7.38 -16.99
C ALA A 11 -18.21 8.73 -17.63
N SER A 12 -17.24 9.37 -18.27
CA SER A 12 -17.47 10.63 -18.99
C SER A 12 -18.36 10.47 -20.23
N ALA A 13 -18.18 9.35 -20.96
CA ALA A 13 -18.96 9.04 -22.17
C ALA A 13 -20.42 8.66 -21.85
N SER A 14 -20.66 8.10 -20.66
CA SER A 14 -22.01 7.68 -20.23
C SER A 14 -23.02 8.82 -20.16
N GLY A 15 -22.56 10.06 -20.01
CA GLY A 15 -23.40 11.24 -19.80
C GLY A 15 -24.13 11.28 -18.45
N SER A 16 -23.95 10.24 -17.60
CA SER A 16 -24.66 10.11 -16.31
C SER A 16 -23.92 10.78 -15.16
N LEU A 17 -22.65 11.12 -15.32
CA LEU A 17 -21.84 11.70 -14.27
C LEU A 17 -22.22 13.16 -14.06
N LEU A 18 -22.65 13.51 -12.83
CA LEU A 18 -22.91 14.89 -12.38
C LEU A 18 -23.61 15.79 -13.43
N GLY A 19 -24.65 15.27 -14.08
CA GLY A 19 -25.38 15.99 -15.11
C GLY A 19 -24.66 16.14 -16.45
N GLY A 20 -23.87 15.14 -16.81
CA GLY A 20 -23.15 15.08 -18.10
C GLY A 20 -21.76 15.73 -18.09
N LYS A 21 -21.21 16.03 -16.90
CA LYS A 21 -19.82 16.51 -16.77
C LYS A 21 -18.82 15.44 -17.21
N LYS A 22 -17.71 15.90 -17.74
CA LYS A 22 -16.57 15.06 -18.12
C LYS A 22 -15.49 15.10 -17.05
N ILE A 23 -14.79 13.99 -16.87
CA ILE A 23 -13.60 13.91 -16.01
C ILE A 23 -12.40 14.38 -16.82
N SER A 24 -11.69 15.38 -16.33
CA SER A 24 -10.37 15.77 -16.80
C SER A 24 -9.33 15.06 -15.93
N VAL A 25 -8.42 14.30 -16.54
CA VAL A 25 -7.40 13.54 -15.84
C VAL A 25 -6.07 14.26 -15.92
N LEU A 26 -5.50 14.57 -14.75
CA LEU A 26 -4.11 15.03 -14.61
C LEU A 26 -3.27 13.87 -14.08
N GLU A 27 -2.03 13.76 -14.52
CA GLU A 27 -1.13 12.67 -14.16
C GLU A 27 0.11 13.20 -13.47
N ALA A 28 0.55 12.46 -12.44
CA ALA A 28 1.82 12.68 -11.77
C ALA A 28 2.41 11.32 -11.36
N ASP A 29 3.73 11.23 -11.26
CA ASP A 29 4.43 10.05 -10.81
C ASP A 29 4.54 10.07 -9.28
N SER A 30 3.93 9.08 -8.64
CA SER A 30 4.02 8.92 -7.18
C SER A 30 5.24 8.13 -6.73
N THR A 31 6.06 7.63 -7.66
CA THR A 31 7.15 6.69 -7.35
C THR A 31 6.66 5.50 -6.48
N CYS A 32 7.55 4.77 -5.82
CA CYS A 32 7.19 3.80 -4.77
C CYS A 32 8.11 3.90 -3.56
N VAL A 33 9.22 4.60 -3.73
CA VAL A 33 10.32 4.60 -2.75
C VAL A 33 10.67 5.99 -2.24
N ASP A 34 10.23 7.04 -2.92
CA ASP A 34 10.53 8.43 -2.57
C ASP A 34 9.25 9.16 -2.14
N SER A 35 8.99 9.17 -0.83
CA SER A 35 7.83 9.85 -0.28
C SER A 35 7.87 11.37 -0.45
N ALA A 36 9.05 11.99 -0.53
CA ALA A 36 9.17 13.42 -0.73
C ALA A 36 8.78 13.78 -2.18
N ALA A 37 9.30 13.05 -3.17
CA ALA A 37 8.91 13.22 -4.57
C ALA A 37 7.41 12.96 -4.78
N ALA A 38 6.86 11.91 -4.18
CA ALA A 38 5.44 11.59 -4.24
C ALA A 38 4.55 12.69 -3.65
N THR A 39 4.95 13.24 -2.50
CA THR A 39 4.24 14.34 -1.84
C THR A 39 4.27 15.60 -2.71
N ALA A 40 5.42 15.98 -3.25
CA ALA A 40 5.55 17.13 -4.14
C ALA A 40 4.71 16.98 -5.42
N ALA A 41 4.69 15.77 -6.00
CA ALA A 41 3.85 15.47 -7.16
C ALA A 41 2.35 15.66 -6.84
N ALA A 42 1.89 15.17 -5.69
CA ALA A 42 0.52 15.34 -5.24
C ALA A 42 0.17 16.82 -4.94
N GLU A 43 1.05 17.58 -4.31
CA GLU A 43 0.90 19.03 -4.10
C GLU A 43 0.75 19.77 -5.43
N GLY A 44 1.54 19.38 -6.44
CA GLY A 44 1.42 19.90 -7.80
C GLY A 44 0.04 19.64 -8.42
N LEU A 45 -0.60 18.50 -8.15
CA LEU A 45 -1.97 18.22 -8.57
C LEU A 45 -2.98 19.07 -7.79
N ILE A 46 -2.83 19.20 -6.48
CA ILE A 46 -3.70 20.06 -5.65
C ILE A 46 -3.66 21.51 -6.13
N SER A 47 -2.50 22.04 -6.46
CA SER A 47 -2.35 23.42 -6.96
C SER A 47 -3.08 23.66 -8.28
N GLN A 48 -3.34 22.59 -9.05
CA GLN A 48 -4.12 22.63 -10.29
C GLN A 48 -5.64 22.44 -10.06
N GLY A 49 -6.07 22.33 -8.80
CA GLY A 49 -7.48 22.28 -8.44
C GLY A 49 -8.15 20.91 -8.69
N VAL A 50 -7.42 19.81 -8.55
CA VAL A 50 -8.03 18.47 -8.67
C VAL A 50 -9.09 18.26 -7.58
N ALA A 51 -10.19 17.62 -7.95
CA ALA A 51 -11.29 17.32 -7.03
C ALA A 51 -11.06 16.03 -6.22
N ALA A 52 -10.24 15.11 -6.72
CA ALA A 52 -9.89 13.85 -6.06
C ALA A 52 -8.56 13.32 -6.61
N ILE A 53 -7.92 12.43 -5.85
CA ILE A 53 -6.70 11.74 -6.24
C ILE A 53 -7.00 10.24 -6.33
N MET A 54 -6.73 9.63 -7.49
CA MET A 54 -6.69 8.18 -7.63
C MET A 54 -5.23 7.72 -7.60
N GLY A 55 -4.88 6.99 -6.58
CA GLY A 55 -3.51 6.55 -6.26
C GLY A 55 -3.26 6.68 -4.75
N ALA A 56 -2.02 6.51 -4.30
CA ALA A 56 -0.91 5.94 -5.02
C ALA A 56 -0.98 4.40 -4.98
N ASP A 57 -0.02 3.72 -5.62
CA ASP A 57 0.00 2.25 -5.62
C ASP A 57 0.67 1.68 -4.38
N CYS A 58 1.84 2.20 -4.00
CA CYS A 58 2.65 1.67 -2.92
C CYS A 58 2.25 2.26 -1.55
N SER A 59 2.18 1.42 -0.51
CA SER A 59 1.61 1.78 0.78
C SER A 59 2.29 2.96 1.47
N GLY A 60 3.63 3.02 1.47
CA GLY A 60 4.38 4.10 2.13
C GLY A 60 4.09 5.46 1.52
N VAL A 61 4.20 5.58 0.19
CA VAL A 61 3.91 6.85 -0.50
C VAL A 61 2.42 7.20 -0.44
N THR A 62 1.52 6.19 -0.42
CA THR A 62 0.08 6.41 -0.21
C THR A 62 -0.19 7.06 1.15
N GLY A 63 0.41 6.52 2.22
CA GLY A 63 0.29 7.09 3.56
C GLY A 63 0.84 8.50 3.65
N ALA A 64 2.00 8.76 3.02
CA ALA A 64 2.63 10.07 3.00
C ALA A 64 1.75 11.11 2.26
N ILE A 65 1.23 10.78 1.08
CA ILE A 65 0.33 11.67 0.32
C ILE A 65 -0.96 11.91 1.09
N ALA A 66 -1.57 10.85 1.63
CA ALA A 66 -2.82 10.98 2.39
C ALA A 66 -2.63 11.92 3.58
N SER A 67 -1.61 11.69 4.42
CA SER A 67 -1.39 12.45 5.65
C SER A 67 -0.95 13.90 5.41
N ASN A 68 -0.07 14.11 4.42
CA ASN A 68 0.59 15.41 4.25
C ASN A 68 -0.09 16.29 3.19
N VAL A 69 -0.86 15.70 2.27
CA VAL A 69 -1.44 16.44 1.14
C VAL A 69 -2.96 16.30 1.08
N ALA A 70 -3.48 15.09 0.89
CA ALA A 70 -4.90 14.91 0.61
C ALA A 70 -5.79 15.33 1.78
N VAL A 71 -5.53 14.80 2.97
CA VAL A 71 -6.31 15.11 4.20
C VAL A 71 -6.23 16.59 4.58
N PRO A 72 -5.05 17.24 4.66
CA PRO A 72 -4.96 18.65 4.98
C PRO A 72 -5.69 19.58 4.00
N ASN A 73 -5.76 19.18 2.73
CA ASN A 73 -6.45 19.95 1.69
C ASN A 73 -7.92 19.55 1.49
N GLY A 74 -8.46 18.60 2.27
CA GLY A 74 -9.83 18.11 2.16
C GLY A 74 -10.14 17.44 0.81
N VAL A 75 -9.14 16.82 0.20
CA VAL A 75 -9.25 16.15 -1.10
C VAL A 75 -9.35 14.64 -0.89
N VAL A 76 -10.39 14.03 -1.46
CA VAL A 76 -10.56 12.57 -1.37
C VAL A 76 -9.47 11.86 -2.15
N MET A 77 -8.89 10.84 -1.53
CA MET A 77 -7.87 9.97 -2.13
C MET A 77 -8.32 8.51 -2.09
N ILE A 78 -8.19 7.81 -3.22
CA ILE A 78 -8.55 6.40 -3.34
C ILE A 78 -7.37 5.62 -3.90
N SER A 79 -6.80 4.71 -3.11
CA SER A 79 -5.74 3.81 -3.59
C SER A 79 -6.32 2.50 -4.16
N PRO A 80 -5.86 2.06 -5.34
CA PRO A 80 -6.30 0.79 -5.93
C PRO A 80 -5.57 -0.43 -5.36
N SER A 81 -4.41 -0.26 -4.72
CA SER A 81 -3.48 -1.36 -4.45
C SER A 81 -2.71 -1.27 -3.12
N ALA A 82 -2.75 -0.17 -2.40
CA ALA A 82 -2.04 -0.03 -1.13
C ALA A 82 -2.69 -0.88 -0.03
N THR A 83 -2.00 -1.92 0.43
CA THR A 83 -2.54 -2.97 1.29
C THR A 83 -2.06 -2.92 2.74
N SER A 84 -1.07 -2.09 3.09
CA SER A 84 -0.54 -2.03 4.46
C SER A 84 -1.65 -1.91 5.51
N PRO A 85 -1.61 -2.72 6.58
CA PRO A 85 -2.57 -2.63 7.69
C PRO A 85 -2.60 -1.25 8.35
N GLY A 86 -1.46 -0.53 8.38
CA GLY A 86 -1.35 0.81 8.96
C GLY A 86 -2.26 1.85 8.32
N LEU A 87 -2.59 1.67 7.04
CA LEU A 87 -3.53 2.56 6.34
C LEU A 87 -4.98 2.47 6.87
N THR A 88 -5.35 1.37 7.55
CA THR A 88 -6.68 1.22 8.16
C THR A 88 -6.87 2.12 9.38
N THR A 89 -5.77 2.43 10.07
CA THR A 89 -5.78 3.23 11.31
C THR A 89 -5.24 4.64 11.10
N LEU A 90 -5.04 5.04 9.86
CA LEU A 90 -4.62 6.40 9.52
C LEU A 90 -5.68 7.41 10.00
N ASP A 91 -5.24 8.51 10.61
CA ASP A 91 -6.14 9.63 10.93
C ASP A 91 -6.47 10.42 9.65
N ASP A 92 -7.31 9.84 8.82
CA ASP A 92 -7.62 10.31 7.48
C ASP A 92 -8.82 11.27 7.40
N LYS A 93 -9.46 11.55 8.53
CA LYS A 93 -10.65 12.40 8.61
C LYS A 93 -11.77 11.99 7.63
N GLY A 94 -11.74 10.76 7.12
CA GLY A 94 -12.68 10.27 6.12
C GLY A 94 -12.34 10.67 4.67
N TYR A 95 -11.12 11.09 4.41
CA TYR A 95 -10.67 11.47 3.06
C TYR A 95 -9.87 10.38 2.34
N PHE A 96 -9.44 9.31 3.03
CA PHE A 96 -8.71 8.21 2.40
C PHE A 96 -9.56 6.95 2.30
N PHE A 97 -9.52 6.33 1.14
CA PHE A 97 -10.18 5.06 0.81
C PHE A 97 -9.23 4.15 0.05
N ARG A 98 -9.51 2.86 0.03
CA ARG A 98 -8.84 1.89 -0.84
C ARG A 98 -9.80 0.82 -1.32
N THR A 99 -9.57 0.32 -2.53
CA THR A 99 -10.33 -0.79 -3.12
C THR A 99 -9.65 -2.14 -2.90
N ALA A 100 -8.35 -2.14 -2.57
CA ALA A 100 -7.62 -3.34 -2.17
C ALA A 100 -7.91 -3.71 -0.71
N PRO A 101 -8.03 -5.02 -0.37
CA PRO A 101 -8.17 -5.45 1.02
C PRO A 101 -6.87 -5.19 1.81
N SER A 102 -6.99 -5.10 3.14
CA SER A 102 -5.82 -5.02 4.03
C SER A 102 -5.09 -6.37 4.11
N ASP A 103 -3.76 -6.33 4.17
CA ASP A 103 -2.90 -7.49 4.43
C ASP A 103 -3.10 -8.12 5.82
N ALA A 104 -3.82 -7.44 6.73
CA ALA A 104 -4.12 -7.97 8.05
C ALA A 104 -4.79 -9.37 7.98
N ARG A 105 -5.73 -9.57 7.04
CA ARG A 105 -6.36 -10.87 6.85
C ARG A 105 -5.43 -11.86 6.13
N GLY A 106 -4.66 -11.39 5.15
CA GLY A 106 -3.70 -12.20 4.39
C GLY A 106 -2.63 -12.82 5.28
N GLY A 107 -2.05 -12.03 6.17
CA GLY A 107 -1.05 -12.51 7.13
C GLY A 107 -1.59 -13.58 8.09
N GLN A 108 -2.84 -13.43 8.55
CA GLN A 108 -3.51 -14.44 9.38
C GLN A 108 -3.72 -15.76 8.61
N ILE A 109 -4.24 -15.68 7.38
CA ILE A 109 -4.46 -16.87 6.55
C ILE A 109 -3.13 -17.60 6.27
N LEU A 110 -2.07 -16.85 5.99
CA LEU A 110 -0.74 -17.43 5.77
C LEU A 110 -0.24 -18.17 7.03
N ALA A 111 -0.48 -17.62 8.22
CA ALA A 111 -0.14 -18.27 9.49
C ALA A 111 -0.98 -19.54 9.73
N ASP A 112 -2.27 -19.53 9.41
CA ASP A 112 -3.14 -20.72 9.48
C ASP A 112 -2.62 -21.84 8.55
N ILE A 113 -2.26 -21.51 7.32
CA ILE A 113 -1.65 -22.47 6.37
C ILE A 113 -0.32 -23.01 6.91
N THR A 114 0.50 -22.15 7.52
CA THR A 114 1.79 -22.54 8.12
C THR A 114 1.57 -23.56 9.25
N LYS A 115 0.56 -23.34 10.10
CA LYS A 115 0.15 -24.25 11.16
C LYS A 115 -0.36 -25.56 10.62
N ASP A 116 -1.26 -25.55 9.62
CA ASP A 116 -1.86 -26.73 9.01
C ASP A 116 -0.78 -27.64 8.38
N ARG A 117 0.28 -27.04 7.84
CA ARG A 117 1.46 -27.73 7.33
C ARG A 117 2.40 -28.24 8.43
N LYS A 118 2.04 -28.05 9.71
CA LYS A 118 2.79 -28.50 10.89
C LYS A 118 4.23 -27.95 10.96
N VAL A 119 4.46 -26.78 10.39
CA VAL A 119 5.74 -26.06 10.47
C VAL A 119 6.00 -25.70 11.93
N LYS A 120 7.23 -25.91 12.41
CA LYS A 120 7.62 -25.68 13.81
C LYS A 120 8.31 -24.36 14.05
N SER A 121 9.00 -23.86 13.03
CA SER A 121 9.69 -22.58 13.10
C SER A 121 9.70 -21.91 11.73
N VAL A 122 9.74 -20.59 11.73
CA VAL A 122 9.82 -19.75 10.53
C VAL A 122 10.89 -18.68 10.73
N ALA A 123 11.59 -18.35 9.64
CA ALA A 123 12.34 -17.13 9.50
C ALA A 123 11.57 -16.22 8.52
N ILE A 124 11.52 -14.94 8.78
CA ILE A 124 10.73 -13.98 8.02
C ILE A 124 11.68 -12.94 7.43
N THR A 125 11.60 -12.72 6.13
CA THR A 125 12.20 -11.55 5.50
C THR A 125 11.12 -10.75 4.75
N TYR A 126 11.30 -9.45 4.70
CA TYR A 126 10.35 -8.54 4.07
C TYR A 126 11.08 -7.40 3.36
N THR A 127 10.49 -6.89 2.29
CA THR A 127 11.01 -5.69 1.62
C THR A 127 10.94 -4.48 2.56
N ASN A 128 12.02 -3.70 2.63
CA ASN A 128 12.18 -2.61 3.61
C ASN A 128 11.32 -1.39 3.27
N ASN A 129 10.01 -1.57 3.37
CA ASN A 129 9.00 -0.52 3.19
C ASN A 129 7.73 -0.83 4.00
N ASP A 130 6.78 0.11 4.05
CA ASP A 130 5.55 -0.01 4.85
C ASP A 130 4.65 -1.18 4.41
N TYR A 131 4.67 -1.57 3.14
CA TYR A 131 3.95 -2.74 2.65
C TYR A 131 4.55 -4.03 3.24
N GLY A 132 5.84 -4.26 3.01
CA GLY A 132 6.53 -5.46 3.47
C GLY A 132 6.52 -5.60 4.99
N LYS A 133 6.84 -4.50 5.68
CA LYS A 133 6.83 -4.48 7.15
C LYS A 133 5.44 -4.77 7.71
N GLY A 134 4.40 -4.12 7.19
CA GLY A 134 3.03 -4.31 7.67
C GLY A 134 2.54 -5.75 7.55
N LEU A 135 2.81 -6.42 6.41
CA LEU A 135 2.48 -7.83 6.22
C LEU A 135 3.31 -8.74 7.13
N ALA A 136 4.61 -8.48 7.27
CA ALA A 136 5.50 -9.25 8.14
C ALA A 136 5.07 -9.19 9.61
N ASP A 137 4.72 -8.01 10.12
CA ASP A 137 4.27 -7.81 11.50
C ASP A 137 2.99 -8.61 11.80
N VAL A 138 2.02 -8.61 10.88
CA VAL A 138 0.78 -9.40 11.03
C VAL A 138 1.08 -10.89 11.00
N TYR A 139 1.89 -11.35 10.05
CA TYR A 139 2.24 -12.76 9.94
C TYR A 139 3.03 -13.23 11.16
N GLU A 140 4.02 -12.46 11.61
CA GLU A 140 4.80 -12.76 12.82
C GLU A 140 3.91 -12.92 14.06
N ALA A 141 3.01 -11.96 14.29
CA ALA A 141 2.07 -12.01 15.40
C ALA A 141 1.16 -13.26 15.33
N ALA A 142 0.66 -13.58 14.14
CA ALA A 142 -0.25 -14.70 13.94
C ALA A 142 0.45 -16.07 14.09
N VAL A 143 1.66 -16.26 13.57
CA VAL A 143 2.41 -17.53 13.77
C VAL A 143 2.83 -17.72 15.22
N LYS A 144 3.19 -16.64 15.94
CA LYS A 144 3.45 -16.70 17.39
C LYS A 144 2.21 -17.11 18.18
N ALA A 145 1.03 -16.58 17.82
CA ALA A 145 -0.25 -16.97 18.44
C ALA A 145 -0.58 -18.46 18.20
N HIS A 146 -0.12 -19.05 17.11
CA HIS A 146 -0.20 -20.49 16.85
C HIS A 146 0.88 -21.33 17.54
N GLY A 147 1.76 -20.73 18.33
CA GLY A 147 2.86 -21.43 19.01
C GLY A 147 4.02 -21.82 18.08
N ILE A 148 4.10 -21.25 16.90
CA ILE A 148 5.19 -21.47 15.96
C ILE A 148 6.35 -20.54 16.34
N LYS A 149 7.56 -21.09 16.40
CA LYS A 149 8.76 -20.31 16.73
C LYS A 149 9.14 -19.40 15.57
N VAL A 150 9.31 -18.12 15.83
CA VAL A 150 9.95 -17.19 14.89
C VAL A 150 11.44 -17.12 15.24
N THR A 151 12.31 -17.53 14.33
CA THR A 151 13.76 -17.55 14.55
C THR A 151 14.40 -16.21 14.24
N THR A 152 13.98 -15.58 13.15
CA THR A 152 14.57 -14.35 12.63
C THR A 152 13.49 -13.53 11.94
N VAL A 153 13.54 -12.21 12.10
CA VAL A 153 12.77 -11.25 11.30
C VAL A 153 13.73 -10.18 10.80
N THR A 154 13.87 -10.02 9.50
CA THR A 154 14.84 -9.08 8.92
C THR A 154 14.32 -8.45 7.65
N ALA A 155 14.64 -7.18 7.45
CA ALA A 155 14.35 -6.49 6.20
C ALA A 155 15.41 -6.80 5.14
N HIS A 156 15.01 -6.70 3.88
CA HIS A 156 15.91 -6.67 2.73
C HIS A 156 15.53 -5.51 1.79
N GLU A 157 16.54 -5.01 1.08
CA GLU A 157 16.32 -4.02 0.04
C GLU A 157 15.97 -4.70 -1.27
N ASP A 158 15.04 -4.11 -2.03
CA ASP A 158 14.66 -4.60 -3.36
C ASP A 158 15.76 -4.33 -4.40
N GLY A 159 15.80 -5.15 -5.45
CA GLY A 159 16.65 -4.91 -6.62
C GLY A 159 18.14 -5.18 -6.41
N LYS A 160 18.55 -5.84 -5.32
CA LYS A 160 19.94 -6.26 -5.11
C LYS A 160 20.33 -7.35 -6.13
N ALA A 161 21.58 -7.32 -6.58
CA ALA A 161 22.12 -8.34 -7.46
C ALA A 161 22.36 -9.70 -6.72
N ASP A 162 22.53 -9.66 -5.40
CA ASP A 162 22.80 -10.82 -4.56
C ASP A 162 22.16 -10.69 -3.18
N TYR A 163 21.53 -11.76 -2.72
CA TYR A 163 20.87 -11.87 -1.41
C TYR A 163 21.52 -12.94 -0.52
N SER A 164 22.75 -13.36 -0.81
CA SER A 164 23.45 -14.42 -0.05
C SER A 164 23.58 -14.10 1.43
N SER A 165 23.77 -12.83 1.80
CA SER A 165 23.87 -12.38 3.19
C SER A 165 22.54 -12.50 3.92
N GLU A 166 21.44 -12.14 3.28
CA GLU A 166 20.10 -12.27 3.83
C GLU A 166 19.71 -13.74 4.00
N VAL A 167 20.02 -14.57 3.00
CA VAL A 167 19.80 -16.03 3.08
C VAL A 167 20.60 -16.65 4.23
N ALA A 168 21.86 -16.27 4.40
CA ALA A 168 22.68 -16.76 5.51
C ALA A 168 22.10 -16.36 6.88
N THR A 169 21.60 -15.13 6.99
CA THR A 169 20.94 -14.64 8.21
C THR A 169 19.67 -15.41 8.53
N LEU A 170 18.87 -15.75 7.51
CA LEU A 170 17.62 -16.50 7.69
C LEU A 170 17.87 -17.98 8.03
N ALA A 171 19.01 -18.54 7.62
CA ALA A 171 19.38 -19.93 7.84
C ALA A 171 20.08 -20.18 9.20
N SER A 172 20.43 -19.14 9.93
CA SER A 172 21.05 -19.22 11.27
C SER A 172 19.98 -19.34 12.37
#